data_51a19c252c05786a6a3f51b4e16b88ba
#
_entry.id   51a19c252c05786a6a3f51b4e16b88ba
#
_cell.length_a   1.000
_cell.length_b   1.000
_cell.length_c   1.000
_cell.angle_alpha   90.00
_cell.angle_beta   90.00
_cell.angle_gamma   90.00
#
_symmetry.space_group_name_H-M   'P 1'
#
loop_
_entity.id
_entity.type
_entity.pdbx_description
1 polymer ?
#
loop_
_entity_poly.entity_id
_entity_poly.type
_entity_poly.pdbx_seq_one_letter_code
_entity_poly.pdbx_strand_id
1 'polypeptide(L)'
;MRRETQNVLLLLVGGAMVKISVDGSFLRYVKPSLHPYLLASGIFIVGLALVAIVRDVRRGGPADDDHAHSSRPYWMLLLPAALTLFVAPPALDVSSVSDRVVAAGPVQRTAFPPLPDGEAPEVPLLDVVQRAARDSTGSLDDREITVTGIRVENPDGSVDLARILIICCAADARSIRIHLDRDVEGEWLRVRGTVGESSPETGNIPTMAVTGVEQIDEPENTYAY
;
A
#
# COMPACT_ATOMS: atom_id res chain seq x y z
N MET A 1 16.06 26.55 16.09
CA MET A 1 15.98 25.18 16.70
C MET A 1 17.19 24.96 17.54
N ARG A 2 17.04 24.49 18.77
CA ARG A 2 18.19 23.99 19.53
C ARG A 2 18.73 22.76 18.81
N ARG A 3 20.03 22.68 18.61
CA ARG A 3 20.70 21.55 17.93
C ARG A 3 20.35 20.21 18.57
N GLU A 4 20.20 20.20 19.89
CA GLU A 4 19.77 19.03 20.68
C GLU A 4 18.41 18.48 20.21
N THR A 5 17.40 19.36 20.07
CA THR A 5 16.04 18.94 19.63
C THR A 5 16.08 18.39 18.20
N GLN A 6 16.88 18.99 17.31
CA GLN A 6 17.05 18.52 15.95
C GLN A 6 17.71 17.13 15.92
N ASN A 7 18.75 16.92 16.70
CA ASN A 7 19.46 15.65 16.78
C ASN A 7 18.54 14.53 17.31
N VAL A 8 17.72 14.83 18.36
CA VAL A 8 16.76 13.89 18.92
C VAL A 8 15.67 13.54 17.89
N LEU A 9 15.15 14.53 17.16
CA LEU A 9 14.17 14.28 16.08
C LEU A 9 14.75 13.39 14.98
N LEU A 10 15.98 13.65 14.53
CA LEU A 10 16.63 12.82 13.52
C LEU A 10 16.86 11.39 14.01
N LEU A 11 17.25 11.20 15.29
CA LEU A 11 17.38 9.87 15.87
C LEU A 11 16.03 9.13 15.94
N LEU A 12 14.96 9.81 16.35
CA LEU A 12 13.61 9.20 16.42
C LEU A 12 13.11 8.82 15.04
N VAL A 13 13.21 9.72 14.06
CA VAL A 13 12.74 9.46 12.68
C VAL A 13 13.57 8.35 12.03
N GLY A 14 14.91 8.48 12.07
CA GLY A 14 15.80 7.47 11.49
C GLY A 14 15.66 6.12 12.20
N GLY A 15 15.54 6.13 13.53
CA GLY A 15 15.28 4.92 14.34
C GLY A 15 13.95 4.25 14.00
N ALA A 16 12.88 5.03 13.81
CA ALA A 16 11.59 4.51 13.36
C ALA A 16 11.69 3.85 11.98
N MET A 17 12.39 4.49 11.02
CA MET A 17 12.59 3.92 9.68
C MET A 17 13.37 2.60 9.73
N VAL A 18 14.43 2.53 10.52
CA VAL A 18 15.21 1.28 10.72
C VAL A 18 14.34 0.22 11.39
N LYS A 19 13.60 0.57 12.45
CA LYS A 19 12.73 -0.35 13.17
C LYS A 19 11.70 -0.99 12.23
N ILE A 20 10.90 -0.18 11.53
CA ILE A 20 9.85 -0.70 10.63
C ILE A 20 10.43 -1.52 9.48
N SER A 21 11.67 -1.22 9.04
CA SER A 21 12.37 -2.00 8.01
C SER A 21 12.80 -3.36 8.53
N VAL A 22 13.23 -3.46 9.79
CA VAL A 22 13.74 -4.71 10.37
C VAL A 22 12.61 -5.62 10.83
N ASP A 23 11.53 -5.08 11.39
CA ASP A 23 10.39 -5.84 11.86
C ASP A 23 9.36 -6.20 10.77
N GLY A 24 9.58 -5.76 9.53
CA GLY A 24 8.72 -6.05 8.39
C GLY A 24 7.45 -5.19 8.31
N SER A 25 7.16 -4.36 9.29
CA SER A 25 5.94 -3.52 9.29
C SER A 25 5.93 -2.44 8.21
N PHE A 26 7.08 -2.17 7.57
CA PHE A 26 7.15 -1.29 6.39
C PHE A 26 6.24 -1.74 5.24
N LEU A 27 5.94 -3.05 5.13
CA LEU A 27 5.05 -3.60 4.11
C LEU A 27 3.65 -2.99 4.15
N ARG A 28 3.24 -2.44 5.29
CA ARG A 28 1.95 -1.74 5.47
C ARG A 28 1.92 -0.34 4.85
N TYR A 29 3.09 0.22 4.51
CA TYR A 29 3.21 1.62 4.10
C TYR A 29 3.98 1.83 2.81
N VAL A 30 4.86 0.90 2.44
CA VAL A 30 5.83 1.07 1.36
C VAL A 30 5.95 -0.21 0.56
N LYS A 31 6.06 -0.06 -0.76
CA LYS A 31 6.26 -1.18 -1.69
C LYS A 31 7.52 -1.99 -1.30
N PRO A 32 7.47 -3.34 -1.34
CA PRO A 32 8.60 -4.21 -0.96
C PRO A 32 9.91 -3.88 -1.67
N SER A 33 9.87 -3.51 -2.94
CA SER A 33 11.07 -3.16 -3.72
C SER A 33 11.82 -1.92 -3.20
N LEU A 34 11.17 -1.07 -2.38
CA LEU A 34 11.77 0.12 -1.78
C LEU A 34 12.41 -0.15 -0.41
N HIS A 35 12.29 -1.36 0.13
CA HIS A 35 12.89 -1.73 1.41
C HIS A 35 14.37 -1.37 1.56
N PRO A 36 15.28 -1.70 0.61
CA PRO A 36 16.71 -1.38 0.76
C PRO A 36 16.96 0.12 0.85
N TYR A 37 16.19 0.93 0.12
CA TYR A 37 16.31 2.39 0.16
C TYR A 37 15.80 2.96 1.48
N LEU A 38 14.70 2.43 2.01
CA LEU A 38 14.15 2.83 3.29
C LEU A 38 15.13 2.53 4.43
N LEU A 39 15.70 1.33 4.45
CA LEU A 39 16.69 0.92 5.45
C LEU A 39 17.98 1.77 5.36
N ALA A 40 18.50 1.96 4.15
CA ALA A 40 19.71 2.76 3.93
C ALA A 40 19.50 4.23 4.36
N SER A 41 18.34 4.81 4.04
CA SER A 41 17.99 6.17 4.46
C SER A 41 17.90 6.29 5.99
N GLY A 42 17.25 5.32 6.64
CA GLY A 42 17.15 5.30 8.11
C GLY A 42 18.52 5.22 8.77
N ILE A 43 19.40 4.32 8.32
CA ILE A 43 20.76 4.18 8.83
C ILE A 43 21.56 5.48 8.60
N PHE A 44 21.42 6.08 7.41
CA PHE A 44 22.11 7.34 7.08
C PHE A 44 21.68 8.48 8.00
N ILE A 45 20.38 8.65 8.24
CA ILE A 45 19.84 9.68 9.14
C ILE A 45 20.35 9.47 10.58
N VAL A 46 20.30 8.24 11.08
CA VAL A 46 20.83 7.90 12.41
C VAL A 46 22.33 8.22 12.48
N GLY A 47 23.10 7.84 11.46
CA GLY A 47 24.53 8.12 11.37
C GLY A 47 24.83 9.62 11.43
N LEU A 48 24.10 10.44 10.66
CA LEU A 48 24.23 11.90 10.71
C LEU A 48 23.92 12.48 12.08
N ALA A 49 22.85 12.00 12.72
CA ALA A 49 22.45 12.44 14.05
C ALA A 49 23.54 12.09 15.10
N LEU A 50 24.09 10.88 15.04
CA LEU A 50 25.17 10.45 15.94
C LEU A 50 26.44 11.29 15.72
N VAL A 51 26.83 11.54 14.47
CA VAL A 51 27.98 12.41 14.16
C VAL A 51 27.76 13.82 14.71
N ALA A 52 26.56 14.39 14.54
CA ALA A 52 26.21 15.71 15.06
C ALA A 52 26.31 15.75 16.59
N ILE A 53 25.76 14.76 17.28
CA ILE A 53 25.82 14.64 18.75
C ILE A 53 27.27 14.55 19.23
N VAL A 54 28.08 13.67 18.62
CA VAL A 54 29.50 13.51 18.99
C VAL A 54 30.29 14.82 18.81
N ARG A 55 29.99 15.55 17.69
CA ARG A 55 30.65 16.84 17.46
C ARG A 55 30.24 17.91 18.49
N ASP A 56 28.94 17.94 18.85
CA ASP A 56 28.44 18.89 19.86
C ASP A 56 29.03 18.59 21.23
N VAL A 57 29.09 17.32 21.65
CA VAL A 57 29.75 16.91 22.91
C VAL A 57 31.25 17.26 22.92
N ARG A 58 31.98 16.97 21.81
CA ARG A 58 33.39 17.27 21.72
C ARG A 58 33.72 18.78 21.73
N ARG A 59 32.77 19.62 21.33
CA ARG A 59 32.91 21.09 21.30
C ARG A 59 32.52 21.76 22.62
N GLY A 60 32.18 20.99 23.67
CA GLY A 60 31.87 21.51 25.01
C GLY A 60 30.45 21.99 25.20
N GLY A 61 29.52 21.49 24.38
CA GLY A 61 28.10 21.83 24.46
C GLY A 61 27.69 23.05 23.60
N PRO A 62 26.37 23.38 23.55
CA PRO A 62 25.89 24.50 22.78
C PRO A 62 26.45 25.82 23.29
N ALA A 63 27.08 26.62 22.41
CA ALA A 63 27.35 28.01 22.73
C ALA A 63 26.00 28.71 23.00
N ASP A 64 25.95 29.47 24.07
CA ASP A 64 24.78 30.32 24.39
C ASP A 64 24.65 31.40 23.31
N ASP A 65 23.93 31.06 22.24
CA ASP A 65 23.44 32.08 21.29
C ASP A 65 22.24 32.77 21.95
N ASP A 66 22.46 34.01 22.36
CA ASP A 66 21.55 34.91 23.11
C ASP A 66 20.27 35.33 22.36
N HIS A 67 19.89 34.62 21.30
CA HIS A 67 18.62 34.80 20.58
C HIS A 67 17.65 33.69 20.92
N ALA A 68 17.02 33.80 22.11
CA ALA A 68 16.01 32.90 22.61
C ALA A 68 14.69 32.95 21.79
N HIS A 69 14.70 32.39 20.59
CA HIS A 69 13.45 31.99 19.97
C HIS A 69 12.92 30.77 20.75
N SER A 70 11.69 30.94 21.28
CA SER A 70 11.01 29.89 22.05
C SER A 70 11.08 28.53 21.33
N SER A 71 11.76 27.55 21.94
CA SER A 71 11.87 26.17 21.41
C SER A 71 10.59 25.35 21.64
N ARG A 72 9.55 25.93 22.26
CA ARG A 72 8.28 25.27 22.56
C ARG A 72 7.61 24.57 21.38
N PRO A 73 7.50 25.15 20.15
CA PRO A 73 6.82 24.46 19.05
C PRO A 73 7.56 23.21 18.56
N TYR A 74 8.86 23.10 18.75
CA TYR A 74 9.63 21.94 18.28
C TYR A 74 9.47 20.70 19.17
N TRP A 75 9.19 20.88 20.47
CA TRP A 75 8.88 19.77 21.38
C TRP A 75 7.57 19.08 21.01
N MET A 76 6.63 19.81 20.36
CA MET A 76 5.39 19.22 19.85
C MET A 76 5.64 18.22 18.71
N LEU A 77 6.75 18.30 17.99
CA LEU A 77 7.12 17.34 16.94
C LEU A 77 7.72 16.05 17.50
N LEU A 78 8.24 16.07 18.72
CA LEU A 78 8.76 14.86 19.38
C LEU A 78 7.65 13.86 19.72
N LEU A 79 6.46 14.34 20.07
CA LEU A 79 5.34 13.49 20.42
C LEU A 79 4.91 12.60 19.24
N PRO A 80 4.56 13.12 18.05
CA PRO A 80 4.20 12.28 16.91
C PRO A 80 5.36 11.39 16.45
N ALA A 81 6.62 11.87 16.50
CA ALA A 81 7.78 11.06 16.15
C ALA A 81 7.99 9.89 17.14
N ALA A 82 7.77 10.12 18.43
CA ALA A 82 7.81 9.06 19.44
C ALA A 82 6.63 8.09 19.28
N LEU A 83 5.42 8.60 18.99
CA LEU A 83 4.26 7.75 18.74
C LEU A 83 4.49 6.81 17.54
N THR A 84 5.04 7.31 16.44
CA THR A 84 5.34 6.45 15.27
C THR A 84 6.40 5.38 15.57
N LEU A 85 7.29 5.64 16.52
CA LEU A 85 8.29 4.66 16.93
C LEU A 85 7.69 3.52 17.79
N PHE A 86 6.74 3.86 18.68
CA PHE A 86 6.20 2.91 19.65
C PHE A 86 4.87 2.30 19.25
N VAL A 87 4.05 3.03 18.47
CA VAL A 87 2.73 2.60 18.01
C VAL A 87 2.80 2.37 16.51
N ALA A 88 2.80 1.11 16.09
CA ALA A 88 2.63 0.80 14.66
C ALA A 88 1.17 1.08 14.28
N PRO A 89 0.87 2.05 13.39
CA PRO A 89 -0.49 2.25 12.92
C PRO A 89 -1.02 0.98 12.24
N PRO A 90 -2.35 0.74 12.22
CA PRO A 90 -2.93 -0.40 11.53
C PRO A 90 -2.66 -0.32 10.02
N ALA A 91 -2.79 -1.46 9.33
CA ALA A 91 -2.78 -1.51 7.87
C ALA A 91 -3.93 -0.65 7.31
N LEU A 92 -3.78 -0.19 6.07
CA LEU A 92 -4.85 0.53 5.37
C LEU A 92 -6.04 -0.41 5.17
N ASP A 93 -7.22 0.06 5.51
CA ASP A 93 -8.48 -0.59 5.17
C ASP A 93 -8.93 -0.14 3.77
N VAL A 94 -9.55 -1.05 3.00
CA VAL A 94 -10.11 -0.75 1.67
C VAL A 94 -11.14 0.38 1.74
N SER A 95 -11.89 0.50 2.84
CA SER A 95 -12.83 1.59 3.06
C SER A 95 -12.17 2.96 3.07
N SER A 96 -10.91 3.07 3.53
CA SER A 96 -10.16 4.33 3.59
C SER A 96 -9.72 4.85 2.21
N VAL A 97 -9.75 4.01 1.19
CA VAL A 97 -9.35 4.31 -0.19
C VAL A 97 -10.48 4.03 -1.20
N SER A 98 -11.70 3.78 -0.72
CA SER A 98 -12.86 3.42 -1.55
C SER A 98 -13.16 4.44 -2.65
N ASP A 99 -12.97 5.73 -2.37
CA ASP A 99 -13.22 6.81 -3.33
C ASP A 99 -12.11 6.95 -4.39
N ARG A 100 -10.99 6.23 -4.22
CA ARG A 100 -9.83 6.29 -5.12
C ARG A 100 -9.73 5.01 -5.96
N VAL A 101 -10.79 4.69 -6.69
CA VAL A 101 -10.82 3.52 -7.56
C VAL A 101 -9.90 3.73 -8.76
N VAL A 102 -9.12 2.71 -9.11
CA VAL A 102 -8.39 2.67 -10.38
C VAL A 102 -9.38 2.37 -11.48
N ALA A 103 -9.97 3.41 -12.07
CA ALA A 103 -10.76 3.25 -13.29
C ALA A 103 -9.81 3.15 -14.50
N ALA A 104 -10.03 2.16 -15.34
CA ALA A 104 -9.35 2.08 -16.62
C ALA A 104 -9.93 3.14 -17.56
N GLY A 105 -9.22 4.25 -17.76
CA GLY A 105 -9.55 5.22 -18.80
C GLY A 105 -9.36 4.64 -20.21
N PRO A 106 -9.77 5.36 -21.27
CA PRO A 106 -9.53 4.95 -22.66
C PRO A 106 -8.03 4.88 -22.91
N VAL A 107 -7.50 3.67 -22.92
CA VAL A 107 -6.07 3.40 -23.05
C VAL A 107 -5.83 2.57 -24.31
N GLN A 108 -4.70 2.81 -24.94
CA GLN A 108 -4.24 2.04 -26.09
C GLN A 108 -4.22 0.54 -25.74
N ARG A 109 -4.90 -0.27 -26.53
CA ARG A 109 -4.90 -1.73 -26.37
C ARG A 109 -3.48 -2.27 -26.65
N THR A 110 -3.05 -3.19 -25.81
CA THR A 110 -1.71 -3.80 -25.87
C THR A 110 -1.86 -5.31 -25.76
N ALA A 111 -1.00 -6.06 -26.45
CA ALA A 111 -0.95 -7.51 -26.28
C ALA A 111 -0.35 -7.84 -24.89
N PHE A 112 -1.06 -8.65 -24.12
CA PHE A 112 -0.59 -9.19 -22.88
C PHE A 112 0.04 -10.58 -23.10
N PRO A 113 0.99 -11.00 -22.23
CA PRO A 113 1.46 -12.38 -22.24
C PRO A 113 0.30 -13.36 -22.00
N PRO A 114 0.37 -14.60 -22.49
CA PRO A 114 -0.66 -15.59 -22.18
C PRO A 114 -0.81 -15.77 -20.65
N LEU A 115 -2.02 -16.14 -20.24
CA LEU A 115 -2.26 -16.51 -18.84
C LEU A 115 -1.42 -17.76 -18.46
N PRO A 116 -1.11 -17.93 -17.18
CA PRO A 116 -0.49 -19.16 -16.70
C PRO A 116 -1.29 -20.40 -17.11
N ASP A 117 -0.60 -21.53 -17.26
CA ASP A 117 -1.25 -22.80 -17.53
C ASP A 117 -2.09 -23.27 -16.33
N GLY A 118 -3.16 -24.00 -16.63
CA GLY A 118 -4.08 -24.54 -15.62
C GLY A 118 -5.54 -24.34 -16.00
N GLU A 119 -6.42 -25.03 -15.31
CA GLU A 119 -7.87 -24.96 -15.52
C GLU A 119 -8.44 -23.59 -15.07
N ALA A 120 -8.00 -23.11 -13.89
CA ALA A 120 -8.34 -21.80 -13.35
C ALA A 120 -7.12 -21.19 -12.64
N PRO A 121 -6.13 -20.68 -13.39
CA PRO A 121 -4.90 -20.16 -12.80
C PRO A 121 -5.17 -18.97 -11.89
N GLU A 122 -4.38 -18.83 -10.83
CA GLU A 122 -4.44 -17.66 -9.97
C GLU A 122 -3.80 -16.46 -10.68
N VAL A 123 -4.57 -15.37 -10.83
CA VAL A 123 -4.16 -14.15 -11.51
C VAL A 123 -4.28 -12.98 -10.53
N PRO A 124 -3.24 -12.14 -10.36
CA PRO A 124 -3.33 -10.95 -9.52
C PRO A 124 -4.47 -10.03 -9.95
N LEU A 125 -5.25 -9.50 -9.00
CA LEU A 125 -6.40 -8.64 -9.30
C LEU A 125 -6.03 -7.43 -10.18
N LEU A 126 -4.85 -6.84 -9.98
CA LEU A 126 -4.35 -5.76 -10.82
C LEU A 126 -4.19 -6.19 -12.29
N ASP A 127 -3.63 -7.38 -12.52
CA ASP A 127 -3.43 -7.91 -13.88
C ASP A 127 -4.78 -8.18 -14.56
N VAL A 128 -5.76 -8.73 -13.82
CA VAL A 128 -7.12 -8.95 -14.33
C VAL A 128 -7.77 -7.64 -14.76
N VAL A 129 -7.75 -6.60 -13.93
CA VAL A 129 -8.34 -5.29 -14.23
C VAL A 129 -7.62 -4.64 -15.43
N GLN A 130 -6.30 -4.78 -15.51
CA GLN A 130 -5.53 -4.25 -16.65
C GLN A 130 -5.83 -4.98 -17.96
N ARG A 131 -5.98 -6.30 -17.93
CA ARG A 131 -6.35 -7.11 -19.10
C ARG A 131 -7.76 -6.80 -19.56
N ALA A 132 -8.74 -6.80 -18.66
CA ALA A 132 -10.13 -6.47 -18.99
C ALA A 132 -10.26 -5.09 -19.66
N ALA A 133 -9.38 -4.14 -19.31
CA ALA A 133 -9.41 -2.80 -19.87
C ALA A 133 -8.62 -2.63 -21.18
N ARG A 134 -7.53 -3.38 -21.38
CA ARG A 134 -6.49 -3.04 -22.38
C ARG A 134 -6.00 -4.20 -23.23
N ASP A 135 -6.36 -5.44 -22.90
CA ASP A 135 -5.84 -6.57 -23.66
C ASP A 135 -6.43 -6.60 -25.06
N SER A 136 -5.56 -6.59 -26.07
CA SER A 136 -5.93 -6.73 -27.48
C SER A 136 -6.00 -8.19 -27.93
N THR A 137 -5.54 -9.13 -27.10
CA THR A 137 -5.48 -10.57 -27.41
C THR A 137 -6.67 -11.35 -26.87
N GLY A 138 -7.49 -10.72 -25.99
CA GLY A 138 -8.63 -11.38 -25.36
C GLY A 138 -8.21 -12.55 -24.45
N SER A 139 -7.11 -12.39 -23.71
CA SER A 139 -6.55 -13.49 -22.93
C SER A 139 -7.47 -13.95 -21.78
N LEU A 140 -8.46 -13.14 -21.40
CA LEU A 140 -9.47 -13.48 -20.39
C LEU A 140 -10.74 -14.10 -20.99
N ASP A 141 -10.92 -14.04 -22.34
CA ASP A 141 -12.15 -14.46 -22.98
C ASP A 141 -12.37 -15.96 -22.80
N ASP A 142 -13.54 -16.32 -22.29
CA ASP A 142 -13.94 -17.71 -21.99
C ASP A 142 -12.95 -18.49 -21.10
N ARG A 143 -12.04 -17.79 -20.40
CA ARG A 143 -11.08 -18.40 -19.49
C ARG A 143 -11.54 -18.24 -18.05
N GLU A 144 -11.62 -19.37 -17.36
CA GLU A 144 -11.82 -19.38 -15.93
C GLU A 144 -10.50 -19.04 -15.22
N ILE A 145 -10.55 -18.11 -14.27
CA ILE A 145 -9.40 -17.70 -13.47
C ILE A 145 -9.77 -17.70 -11.99
N THR A 146 -8.76 -17.66 -11.15
CA THR A 146 -8.90 -17.49 -9.69
C THR A 146 -8.29 -16.15 -9.29
N VAL A 147 -9.02 -15.40 -8.47
CA VAL A 147 -8.61 -14.08 -7.97
C VAL A 147 -8.77 -14.03 -6.46
N THR A 148 -7.82 -13.41 -5.77
CA THR A 148 -7.86 -13.24 -4.32
C THR A 148 -8.04 -11.77 -3.95
N GLY A 149 -8.95 -11.48 -3.02
CA GLY A 149 -9.21 -10.13 -2.53
C GLY A 149 -10.09 -10.08 -1.28
N ILE A 150 -10.38 -8.87 -0.83
CA ILE A 150 -11.30 -8.60 0.27
C ILE A 150 -12.68 -8.27 -0.30
N ARG A 151 -13.74 -8.76 0.36
CA ARG A 151 -15.12 -8.43 0.04
C ARG A 151 -15.44 -6.99 0.42
N VAL A 152 -16.03 -6.25 -0.49
CA VAL A 152 -16.51 -4.88 -0.26
C VAL A 152 -17.96 -4.80 -0.71
N GLU A 153 -18.84 -4.38 0.18
CA GLU A 153 -20.23 -4.12 -0.12
C GLU A 153 -20.41 -2.66 -0.51
N ASN A 154 -21.02 -2.42 -1.65
CA ASN A 154 -21.32 -1.08 -2.15
C ASN A 154 -22.65 -0.55 -1.57
N PRO A 155 -22.87 0.78 -1.57
CA PRO A 155 -24.12 1.37 -1.06
C PRO A 155 -25.39 0.90 -1.77
N ASP A 156 -25.29 0.39 -2.99
CA ASP A 156 -26.40 -0.17 -3.79
C ASP A 156 -26.68 -1.65 -3.51
N GLY A 157 -25.90 -2.26 -2.59
CA GLY A 157 -25.98 -3.67 -2.23
C GLY A 157 -25.22 -4.61 -3.16
N SER A 158 -24.54 -4.10 -4.19
CA SER A 158 -23.64 -4.92 -5.00
C SER A 158 -22.35 -5.25 -4.23
N VAL A 159 -21.68 -6.32 -4.63
CA VAL A 159 -20.46 -6.79 -3.97
C VAL A 159 -19.28 -6.76 -4.93
N ASP A 160 -18.20 -6.21 -4.46
CA ASP A 160 -16.92 -6.19 -5.15
C ASP A 160 -15.89 -7.07 -4.43
N LEU A 161 -15.00 -7.65 -5.20
CA LEU A 161 -13.73 -8.14 -4.71
C LEU A 161 -12.68 -7.05 -4.93
N ALA A 162 -11.99 -6.64 -3.87
CA ALA A 162 -11.08 -5.51 -3.90
C ALA A 162 -9.69 -5.83 -3.33
N ARG A 163 -8.70 -5.09 -3.78
CA ARG A 163 -7.38 -4.99 -3.14
C ARG A 163 -6.89 -3.55 -3.17
N ILE A 164 -6.00 -3.21 -2.25
CA ILE A 164 -5.35 -1.90 -2.23
C ILE A 164 -4.07 -1.98 -3.07
N LEU A 165 -3.98 -1.12 -4.09
CA LEU A 165 -2.77 -0.91 -4.87
C LEU A 165 -1.90 0.16 -4.21
N ILE A 166 -0.64 -0.16 -3.96
CA ILE A 166 0.40 0.79 -3.53
C ILE A 166 1.45 0.87 -4.64
N ILE A 167 1.66 2.07 -5.20
CA ILE A 167 2.66 2.30 -6.26
C ILE A 167 4.03 2.56 -5.64
N CYS A 168 4.12 3.44 -4.64
CA CYS A 168 5.34 3.68 -3.87
C CYS A 168 5.11 3.63 -2.36
N CYS A 169 4.05 4.25 -1.85
CA CYS A 169 3.76 4.33 -0.42
C CYS A 169 2.27 4.53 -0.14
N ALA A 170 1.87 4.41 1.12
CA ALA A 170 0.47 4.51 1.56
C ALA A 170 -0.25 5.81 1.12
N ALA A 171 0.50 6.89 0.84
CA ALA A 171 -0.11 8.14 0.37
C ALA A 171 -0.67 8.06 -1.05
N ASP A 172 -0.19 7.14 -1.87
CA ASP A 172 -0.69 6.89 -3.24
C ASP A 172 -1.65 5.69 -3.33
N ALA A 173 -2.05 5.14 -2.21
CA ALA A 173 -2.93 3.99 -2.15
C ALA A 173 -4.25 4.21 -2.90
N ARG A 174 -4.64 3.22 -3.70
CA ARG A 174 -5.89 3.19 -4.48
C ARG A 174 -6.57 1.84 -4.36
N SER A 175 -7.89 1.81 -4.48
CA SER A 175 -8.65 0.57 -4.57
C SER A 175 -8.66 0.05 -6.00
N ILE A 176 -8.35 -1.24 -6.17
CA ILE A 176 -8.61 -1.98 -7.39
C ILE A 176 -9.78 -2.89 -7.10
N ARG A 177 -10.75 -2.97 -8.03
CA ARG A 177 -11.99 -3.70 -7.81
C ARG A 177 -12.42 -4.51 -9.03
N ILE A 178 -13.15 -5.57 -8.76
CA ILE A 178 -13.90 -6.34 -9.73
C ILE A 178 -15.30 -6.59 -9.16
N HIS A 179 -16.37 -6.31 -9.92
CA HIS A 179 -17.73 -6.62 -9.53
C HIS A 179 -17.99 -8.12 -9.53
N LEU A 180 -18.67 -8.63 -8.53
CA LEU A 180 -19.13 -10.01 -8.52
C LEU A 180 -20.60 -10.06 -8.94
N ASP A 181 -20.97 -11.02 -9.81
CA ASP A 181 -22.32 -11.19 -10.33
C ASP A 181 -23.33 -11.68 -9.28
N ARG A 182 -22.86 -12.02 -8.08
CA ARG A 182 -23.66 -12.47 -6.94
C ARG A 182 -23.06 -12.04 -5.62
N ASP A 183 -23.88 -12.02 -4.58
CA ASP A 183 -23.42 -11.85 -3.22
C ASP A 183 -22.64 -13.09 -2.74
N VAL A 184 -21.60 -12.85 -1.97
CA VAL A 184 -20.70 -13.85 -1.40
C VAL A 184 -20.40 -13.48 0.05
N GLU A 185 -20.25 -14.46 0.93
CA GLU A 185 -19.93 -14.24 2.33
C GLU A 185 -18.43 -14.44 2.60
N GLY A 186 -17.93 -13.76 3.62
CA GLY A 186 -16.54 -13.82 4.07
C GLY A 186 -15.81 -12.48 3.92
N GLU A 187 -14.68 -12.33 4.56
CA GLU A 187 -13.87 -11.12 4.51
C GLU A 187 -12.78 -11.23 3.43
N TRP A 188 -11.90 -12.21 3.54
CA TRP A 188 -10.92 -12.54 2.52
C TRP A 188 -11.37 -13.75 1.71
N LEU A 189 -11.42 -13.56 0.41
CA LEU A 189 -11.98 -14.55 -0.52
C LEU A 189 -11.00 -14.87 -1.64
N ARG A 190 -10.99 -16.15 -2.00
CA ARG A 190 -10.47 -16.65 -3.27
C ARG A 190 -11.66 -16.98 -4.14
N VAL A 191 -11.84 -16.23 -5.23
CA VAL A 191 -13.00 -16.33 -6.13
C VAL A 191 -12.56 -16.89 -7.46
N ARG A 192 -13.27 -17.90 -7.95
CA ARG A 192 -13.09 -18.53 -9.25
C ARG A 192 -14.23 -18.11 -10.17
N GLY A 193 -13.91 -17.81 -11.44
CA GLY A 193 -14.92 -17.43 -12.42
C GLY A 193 -14.33 -16.89 -13.73
N THR A 194 -15.20 -16.44 -14.62
CA THR A 194 -14.86 -15.79 -15.89
C THR A 194 -15.08 -14.29 -15.80
N VAL A 195 -14.22 -13.51 -16.43
CA VAL A 195 -14.25 -12.04 -16.36
C VAL A 195 -14.72 -11.47 -17.68
N GLY A 196 -15.75 -10.62 -17.60
CA GLY A 196 -16.24 -9.84 -18.74
C GLY A 196 -15.44 -8.54 -18.96
N GLU A 197 -15.62 -7.92 -20.12
CA GLU A 197 -15.02 -6.63 -20.42
C GLU A 197 -15.51 -5.54 -19.46
N SER A 198 -14.64 -4.60 -19.14
CA SER A 198 -15.02 -3.40 -18.40
C SER A 198 -15.83 -2.45 -19.28
N SER A 199 -16.92 -1.89 -18.76
CA SER A 199 -17.78 -0.95 -19.49
C SER A 199 -17.85 0.40 -18.77
N PRO A 200 -18.17 1.50 -19.49
CA PRO A 200 -18.43 2.80 -18.88
C PRO A 200 -19.62 2.77 -17.91
N GLU A 201 -20.58 1.88 -18.11
CA GLU A 201 -21.77 1.73 -17.29
C GLU A 201 -21.42 1.20 -15.89
N THR A 202 -20.39 0.38 -15.77
CA THR A 202 -19.86 -0.15 -14.50
C THR A 202 -18.72 0.72 -13.95
N GLY A 203 -18.57 1.96 -14.42
CA GLY A 203 -17.44 2.82 -14.04
C GLY A 203 -16.07 2.31 -14.50
N ASN A 204 -16.04 1.51 -15.57
CA ASN A 204 -14.87 0.78 -16.08
C ASN A 204 -14.29 -0.26 -15.08
N ILE A 205 -15.13 -0.75 -14.17
CA ILE A 205 -14.80 -1.89 -13.30
C ILE A 205 -15.29 -3.15 -14.02
N PRO A 206 -14.44 -4.17 -14.24
CA PRO A 206 -14.86 -5.41 -14.87
C PRO A 206 -15.81 -6.21 -13.95
N THR A 207 -16.63 -7.07 -14.54
CA THR A 207 -17.54 -7.95 -13.81
C THR A 207 -17.06 -9.40 -13.92
N MET A 208 -17.13 -10.14 -12.81
CA MET A 208 -16.77 -11.55 -12.75
C MET A 208 -18.02 -12.40 -12.55
N ALA A 209 -18.25 -13.34 -13.47
CA ALA A 209 -19.24 -14.39 -13.31
C ALA A 209 -18.65 -15.51 -12.44
N VAL A 210 -19.13 -15.58 -11.19
CA VAL A 210 -18.55 -16.41 -10.14
C VAL A 210 -18.99 -17.86 -10.27
N THR A 211 -18.06 -18.79 -10.36
CA THR A 211 -18.28 -20.23 -10.38
C THR A 211 -17.96 -20.90 -9.05
N GLY A 212 -17.02 -20.36 -8.28
CA GLY A 212 -16.64 -20.89 -6.97
C GLY A 212 -16.10 -19.80 -6.04
N VAL A 213 -16.30 -19.98 -4.74
CA VAL A 213 -15.81 -19.08 -3.68
C VAL A 213 -15.24 -19.90 -2.55
N GLU A 214 -14.08 -19.51 -2.08
CA GLU A 214 -13.42 -20.06 -0.90
C GLU A 214 -13.06 -18.91 0.04
N GLN A 215 -13.48 -19.00 1.30
CA GLN A 215 -13.00 -18.06 2.32
C GLN A 215 -11.60 -18.48 2.75
N ILE A 216 -10.71 -17.52 2.83
CA ILE A 216 -9.31 -17.72 3.21
C ILE A 216 -8.94 -16.83 4.39
N ASP A 217 -7.84 -17.14 5.05
CA ASP A 217 -7.23 -16.23 6.01
C ASP A 217 -6.62 -15.01 5.30
N GLU A 218 -6.44 -13.92 6.04
CA GLU A 218 -5.75 -12.73 5.52
C GLU A 218 -4.35 -13.11 5.01
N PRO A 219 -4.04 -12.89 3.72
CA PRO A 219 -2.73 -13.22 3.17
C PRO A 219 -1.65 -12.30 3.76
N GLU A 220 -0.42 -12.81 3.90
CA GLU A 220 0.74 -12.03 4.38
C GLU A 220 0.93 -10.73 3.58
N ASN A 221 0.64 -10.78 2.30
CA ASN A 221 0.65 -9.63 1.41
C ASN A 221 -0.79 -9.19 1.08
N THR A 222 -1.28 -8.20 1.81
CA THR A 222 -2.63 -7.66 1.66
C THR A 222 -2.77 -6.68 0.48
N TYR A 223 -1.64 -6.17 -0.04
CA TYR A 223 -1.61 -5.15 -1.10
C TYR A 223 -1.27 -5.75 -2.46
N ALA A 224 -1.70 -5.05 -3.52
CA ALA A 224 -1.23 -5.24 -4.89
C ALA A 224 -0.08 -4.24 -5.19
N TYR A 225 0.85 -4.64 -6.09
CA TYR A 225 2.01 -3.82 -6.46
C TYR A 225 2.22 -3.84 -7.98
#